data_d17e46a2674d690a8e6dd69cf24706b9
#
_entry.id   d17e46a2674d690a8e6dd69cf24706b9
#
_cell.length_a   1.000
_cell.length_b   1.000
_cell.length_c   1.000
_cell.angle_alpha   90.00
_cell.angle_beta   90.00
_cell.angle_gamma   90.00
#
_symmetry.space_group_name_H-M   'P 1'
#
loop_
_entity.id
_entity.type
_entity.pdbx_description
1 polymer ?
#
loop_
_entity_poly.entity_id
_entity_poly.type
_entity_poly.pdbx_seq_one_letter_code
_entity_poly.pdbx_strand_id
1 'polypeptide(L)'
;LKYLDELDKYKQYWFVTITPYGKDIEPNVPNKRKVIESFKKLSNHIGANAIGWRYDPIFIGNGFDVEKHVECFEKMAKELKGYTHDCTISFLDLYEKVKRNAPDIKPPTKDEQIEMAKAFSKIGKENDMVIHSCCEKTYLAEYGLDISGCMSKEIVEKAIGYSLNPPKVNKLREDCNCLMGNDIGAYDTCGHLCKYC
;
A
#
# COMPACT_ATOMS: atom_id res chain seq x y z
N LEU A 1 -0.10 -12.42 14.66
CA LEU A 1 0.31 -11.37 15.65
C LEU A 1 0.92 -11.98 16.93
N LYS A 2 1.67 -13.09 16.78
CA LYS A 2 2.20 -13.88 17.92
C LYS A 2 3.22 -13.13 18.79
N TYR A 3 3.91 -12.13 18.23
CA TYR A 3 5.02 -11.45 18.90
C TYR A 3 4.76 -9.95 19.12
N LEU A 4 3.50 -9.50 19.11
CA LEU A 4 3.18 -8.08 19.30
C LEU A 4 3.68 -7.54 20.65
N ASP A 5 3.45 -8.28 21.72
CA ASP A 5 3.87 -7.87 23.07
C ASP A 5 5.38 -7.63 23.17
N GLU A 6 6.18 -8.38 22.40
CA GLU A 6 7.63 -8.18 22.33
C GLU A 6 8.02 -6.90 21.58
N LEU A 7 7.14 -6.43 20.68
CA LEU A 7 7.35 -5.24 19.86
C LEU A 7 6.82 -3.95 20.52
N ASP A 8 5.98 -4.06 21.54
CA ASP A 8 5.35 -2.90 22.20
C ASP A 8 6.36 -1.92 22.83
N LYS A 9 7.55 -2.38 23.14
CA LYS A 9 8.66 -1.53 23.62
C LYS A 9 9.25 -0.61 22.54
N TYR A 10 8.93 -0.85 21.25
CA TYR A 10 9.39 -0.05 20.12
C TYR A 10 8.27 0.83 19.59
N LYS A 11 8.61 2.02 19.13
CA LYS A 11 7.72 2.80 18.28
C LYS A 11 7.73 2.20 16.89
N GLN A 12 6.55 2.00 16.32
CA GLN A 12 6.40 1.21 15.09
C GLN A 12 5.36 1.84 14.17
N TYR A 13 5.55 1.63 12.88
CA TYR A 13 4.57 1.87 11.83
C TYR A 13 4.50 0.64 10.92
N TRP A 14 3.31 0.17 10.66
CA TRP A 14 3.08 -1.05 9.90
C TRP A 14 2.48 -0.76 8.55
N PHE A 15 3.02 -1.38 7.50
CA PHE A 15 2.35 -1.51 6.22
C PHE A 15 1.75 -2.90 6.07
N VAL A 16 0.46 -2.98 5.75
CA VAL A 16 -0.21 -4.25 5.46
C VAL A 16 -0.77 -4.20 4.05
N THR A 17 -0.25 -5.05 3.19
CA THR A 17 -0.73 -5.19 1.81
C THR A 17 -2.03 -6.00 1.79
N ILE A 18 -3.08 -5.39 1.26
CA ILE A 18 -4.37 -6.04 0.99
C ILE A 18 -4.79 -5.65 -0.41
N THR A 19 -4.76 -6.60 -1.32
CA THR A 19 -5.10 -6.49 -2.74
C THR A 19 -6.37 -7.26 -3.04
N PRO A 20 -7.05 -7.03 -4.18
CA PRO A 20 -8.26 -7.77 -4.53
C PRO A 20 -7.99 -9.15 -5.17
N TYR A 21 -6.72 -9.47 -5.44
CA TYR A 21 -6.35 -10.63 -6.26
C TYR A 21 -6.63 -11.97 -5.60
N GLY A 22 -7.02 -12.94 -6.41
CA GLY A 22 -7.27 -14.32 -6.01
C GLY A 22 -6.03 -15.20 -5.98
N LYS A 23 -6.23 -16.48 -5.75
CA LYS A 23 -5.17 -17.50 -5.69
C LYS A 23 -4.45 -17.74 -7.01
N ASP A 24 -5.04 -17.37 -8.10
CA ASP A 24 -4.48 -17.38 -9.45
C ASP A 24 -3.31 -16.39 -9.60
N ILE A 25 -3.33 -15.27 -8.86
CA ILE A 25 -2.25 -14.27 -8.83
C ILE A 25 -1.45 -14.35 -7.53
N GLU A 26 -2.10 -14.62 -6.41
CA GLU A 26 -1.50 -14.67 -5.06
C GLU A 26 -1.69 -16.04 -4.41
N PRO A 27 -0.99 -17.08 -4.87
CA PRO A 27 -1.26 -18.48 -4.50
C PRO A 27 -1.30 -18.74 -3.00
N ASN A 28 -0.34 -18.20 -2.26
CA ASN A 28 -0.16 -18.49 -0.84
C ASN A 28 -0.55 -17.33 0.09
N VAL A 29 -1.05 -16.20 -0.44
CA VAL A 29 -1.57 -15.13 0.42
C VAL A 29 -2.82 -15.66 1.16
N PRO A 30 -2.94 -15.44 2.47
CA PRO A 30 -4.11 -15.88 3.23
C PRO A 30 -5.42 -15.29 2.67
N ASN A 31 -6.55 -15.89 3.04
CA ASN A 31 -7.87 -15.35 2.66
C ASN A 31 -7.99 -13.88 3.07
N LYS A 32 -8.44 -13.02 2.16
CA LYS A 32 -8.48 -11.56 2.36
C LYS A 32 -9.30 -11.15 3.59
N ARG A 33 -10.39 -11.85 3.89
CA ARG A 33 -11.17 -11.59 5.11
C ARG A 33 -10.31 -11.79 6.36
N LYS A 34 -9.50 -12.86 6.42
CA LYS A 34 -8.58 -13.09 7.55
C LYS A 34 -7.50 -12.02 7.65
N VAL A 35 -7.00 -11.53 6.50
CA VAL A 35 -6.02 -10.43 6.49
C VAL A 35 -6.65 -9.14 7.01
N ILE A 36 -7.86 -8.79 6.58
CA ILE A 36 -8.62 -7.63 7.06
C ILE A 36 -8.90 -7.74 8.58
N GLU A 37 -9.33 -8.91 9.06
CA GLU A 37 -9.52 -9.14 10.49
C GLU A 37 -8.22 -8.97 11.29
N SER A 38 -7.11 -9.46 10.76
CA SER A 38 -5.79 -9.27 11.38
C SER A 38 -5.34 -7.82 11.37
N PHE A 39 -5.62 -7.09 10.27
CA PHE A 39 -5.38 -5.65 10.18
C PHE A 39 -6.15 -4.88 11.26
N LYS A 40 -7.45 -5.15 11.39
CA LYS A 40 -8.31 -4.51 12.39
C LYS A 40 -7.82 -4.80 13.83
N LYS A 41 -7.42 -6.05 14.10
CA LYS A 41 -6.84 -6.41 15.41
C LYS A 41 -5.52 -5.68 15.68
N LEU A 42 -4.65 -5.60 14.69
CA LEU A 42 -3.39 -4.87 14.80
C LEU A 42 -3.63 -3.38 15.02
N SER A 43 -4.53 -2.77 14.23
CA SER A 43 -4.90 -1.36 14.39
C SER A 43 -5.46 -1.05 15.78
N ASN A 44 -6.32 -1.92 16.32
CA ASN A 44 -6.84 -1.75 17.68
C ASN A 44 -5.75 -1.84 18.76
N HIS A 45 -4.66 -2.54 18.48
CA HIS A 45 -3.54 -2.68 19.43
C HIS A 45 -2.57 -1.49 19.35
N ILE A 46 -2.17 -1.08 18.14
CA ILE A 46 -1.12 -0.05 17.97
C ILE A 46 -1.67 1.36 17.65
N GLY A 47 -2.97 1.47 17.35
CA GLY A 47 -3.63 2.70 16.92
C GLY A 47 -3.67 2.88 15.40
N ALA A 48 -4.74 3.51 14.91
CA ALA A 48 -4.99 3.72 13.47
C ALA A 48 -3.94 4.61 12.77
N ASN A 49 -3.22 5.45 13.51
CA ASN A 49 -2.11 6.26 12.98
C ASN A 49 -0.82 5.46 12.75
N ALA A 50 -0.70 4.28 13.36
CA ALA A 50 0.51 3.45 13.32
C ALA A 50 0.43 2.31 12.30
N ILE A 51 -0.60 2.30 11.45
CA ILE A 51 -0.81 1.28 10.42
C ILE A 51 -1.35 1.90 9.14
N GLY A 52 -0.73 1.58 8.00
CA GLY A 52 -1.16 1.97 6.66
C GLY A 52 -1.60 0.75 5.84
N TRP A 53 -2.64 0.93 5.06
CA TRP A 53 -3.05 -0.03 4.05
C TRP A 53 -2.23 0.15 2.77
N ARG A 54 -1.75 -0.94 2.16
CA ARG A 54 -1.16 -0.93 0.82
C ARG A 54 -2.06 -1.66 -0.16
N TYR A 55 -2.54 -0.94 -1.17
CA TYR A 55 -3.23 -1.46 -2.33
C TYR A 55 -2.27 -1.44 -3.52
N ASP A 56 -1.36 -2.39 -3.55
CA ASP A 56 -0.14 -2.39 -4.36
C ASP A 56 0.30 -3.82 -4.68
N PRO A 57 0.60 -4.15 -5.96
CA PRO A 57 0.53 -3.30 -7.14
C PRO A 57 -0.86 -3.27 -7.79
N ILE A 58 -1.14 -2.22 -8.60
CA ILE A 58 -2.33 -2.13 -9.45
C ILE A 58 -1.95 -2.44 -10.88
N PHE A 59 -2.67 -3.37 -11.51
CA PHE A 59 -2.45 -3.76 -12.91
C PHE A 59 -3.77 -3.97 -13.64
N ILE A 60 -3.73 -3.94 -14.97
CA ILE A 60 -4.86 -4.27 -15.84
C ILE A 60 -4.64 -5.66 -16.45
N GLY A 61 -5.67 -6.47 -16.51
CA GLY A 61 -5.65 -7.85 -17.00
C GLY A 61 -6.13 -8.86 -15.97
N ASN A 62 -6.22 -10.11 -16.34
CA ASN A 62 -6.70 -11.20 -15.49
C ASN A 62 -8.05 -10.90 -14.80
N GLY A 63 -8.98 -10.26 -15.54
CA GLY A 63 -10.31 -9.87 -15.02
C GLY A 63 -10.33 -8.58 -14.18
N PHE A 64 -9.22 -7.85 -14.12
CA PHE A 64 -9.12 -6.54 -13.47
C PHE A 64 -8.97 -5.43 -14.52
N ASP A 65 -9.93 -4.54 -14.55
CA ASP A 65 -9.97 -3.25 -15.25
C ASP A 65 -10.14 -2.13 -14.23
N VAL A 66 -10.27 -0.90 -14.70
CA VAL A 66 -10.46 0.29 -13.85
C VAL A 66 -11.70 0.17 -12.98
N GLU A 67 -12.83 -0.21 -13.56
CA GLU A 67 -14.10 -0.33 -12.85
C GLU A 67 -14.01 -1.38 -11.73
N LYS A 68 -13.40 -2.53 -12.03
CA LYS A 68 -13.19 -3.59 -11.05
C LYS A 68 -12.27 -3.18 -9.91
N HIS A 69 -11.21 -2.43 -10.22
CA HIS A 69 -10.34 -1.87 -9.18
C HIS A 69 -11.08 -0.88 -8.29
N VAL A 70 -11.89 0.02 -8.87
CA VAL A 70 -12.69 1.00 -8.11
C VAL A 70 -13.69 0.28 -7.19
N GLU A 71 -14.42 -0.70 -7.71
CA GLU A 71 -15.35 -1.53 -6.91
C GLU A 71 -14.67 -2.20 -5.72
N CYS A 72 -13.52 -2.86 -5.97
CA CYS A 72 -12.79 -3.58 -4.94
C CYS A 72 -12.19 -2.63 -3.90
N PHE A 73 -11.62 -1.51 -4.37
CA PHE A 73 -11.04 -0.49 -3.50
C PHE A 73 -12.08 0.12 -2.55
N GLU A 74 -13.25 0.47 -3.08
CA GLU A 74 -14.36 1.01 -2.28
C GLU A 74 -14.81 0.04 -1.19
N LYS A 75 -14.97 -1.24 -1.52
CA LYS A 75 -15.35 -2.27 -0.54
C LYS A 75 -14.31 -2.39 0.57
N MET A 76 -13.02 -2.42 0.22
CA MET A 76 -11.93 -2.53 1.19
C MET A 76 -11.79 -1.27 2.03
N ALA A 77 -11.91 -0.08 1.44
CA ALA A 77 -11.86 1.19 2.16
C ALA A 77 -12.97 1.29 3.21
N LYS A 78 -14.20 0.90 2.85
CA LYS A 78 -15.32 0.83 3.81
C LYS A 78 -15.06 -0.14 4.96
N GLU A 79 -14.46 -1.29 4.68
CA GLU A 79 -14.09 -2.28 5.71
C GLU A 79 -13.00 -1.78 6.65
N LEU A 80 -12.06 -0.96 6.14
CA LEU A 80 -10.91 -0.44 6.89
C LEU A 80 -11.15 0.94 7.50
N LYS A 81 -12.33 1.55 7.28
CA LYS A 81 -12.69 2.85 7.85
C LYS A 81 -12.55 2.85 9.36
N GLY A 82 -11.81 3.82 9.90
CA GLY A 82 -11.52 3.96 11.33
C GLY A 82 -10.38 3.06 11.86
N TYR A 83 -9.85 2.15 11.02
CA TYR A 83 -8.71 1.30 11.39
C TYR A 83 -7.39 1.79 10.78
N THR A 84 -7.44 2.71 9.83
CA THR A 84 -6.28 3.41 9.27
C THR A 84 -6.71 4.75 8.71
N HIS A 85 -5.77 5.68 8.63
CA HIS A 85 -5.96 6.98 7.98
C HIS A 85 -5.16 7.11 6.68
N ASP A 86 -4.40 6.07 6.33
CA ASP A 86 -3.47 6.13 5.21
C ASP A 86 -3.61 4.88 4.33
N CYS A 87 -3.76 5.10 3.01
CA CYS A 87 -3.68 4.05 2.01
C CYS A 87 -2.61 4.42 0.98
N THR A 88 -1.68 3.50 0.73
CA THR A 88 -0.66 3.67 -0.30
C THR A 88 -0.99 2.82 -1.51
N ILE A 89 -0.98 3.44 -2.68
CA ILE A 89 -1.13 2.75 -3.97
C ILE A 89 0.16 2.83 -4.78
N SER A 90 0.41 1.85 -5.64
CA SER A 90 1.34 1.97 -6.75
C SER A 90 0.88 1.15 -7.94
N PHE A 91 1.28 1.58 -9.15
CA PHE A 91 1.00 0.86 -10.37
C PHE A 91 2.12 -0.14 -10.69
N LEU A 92 1.76 -1.19 -11.39
CA LEU A 92 2.69 -2.28 -11.71
C LEU A 92 3.89 -1.79 -12.52
N ASP A 93 5.09 -2.09 -12.06
CA ASP A 93 6.31 -2.03 -12.87
C ASP A 93 6.52 -3.36 -13.61
N LEU A 94 6.73 -3.30 -14.93
CA LEU A 94 6.97 -4.50 -15.76
C LEU A 94 8.42 -4.96 -15.67
N TYR A 95 8.80 -5.59 -14.57
CA TYR A 95 10.06 -6.32 -14.48
C TYR A 95 10.03 -7.60 -15.33
N GLU A 96 11.17 -8.09 -15.77
CA GLU A 96 11.28 -9.32 -16.56
C GLU A 96 10.64 -10.54 -15.86
N LYS A 97 10.71 -10.57 -14.54
CA LYS A 97 10.05 -11.61 -13.72
C LYS A 97 8.53 -11.55 -13.85
N VAL A 98 7.95 -10.36 -13.86
CA VAL A 98 6.49 -10.16 -14.03
C VAL A 98 6.05 -10.60 -15.43
N LYS A 99 6.74 -10.17 -16.47
CA LYS A 99 6.45 -10.57 -17.86
C LYS A 99 6.43 -12.09 -18.04
N ARG A 100 7.34 -12.79 -17.37
CA ARG A 100 7.44 -14.26 -17.41
C ARG A 100 6.34 -14.94 -16.61
N ASN A 101 6.05 -14.46 -15.39
CA ASN A 101 5.16 -15.14 -14.45
C ASN A 101 3.69 -14.77 -14.62
N ALA A 102 3.40 -13.60 -15.21
CA ALA A 102 2.06 -13.09 -15.44
C ALA A 102 1.98 -12.31 -16.77
N PRO A 103 2.10 -12.99 -17.93
CA PRO A 103 2.13 -12.34 -19.24
C PRO A 103 0.82 -11.61 -19.59
N ASP A 104 -0.29 -11.97 -18.95
CA ASP A 104 -1.62 -11.43 -19.22
C ASP A 104 -1.94 -10.15 -18.41
N ILE A 105 -0.99 -9.67 -17.60
CA ILE A 105 -1.16 -8.41 -16.86
C ILE A 105 -0.25 -7.32 -17.41
N LYS A 106 -0.71 -6.07 -17.34
CA LYS A 106 0.03 -4.90 -17.82
C LYS A 106 -0.16 -3.70 -16.87
N PRO A 107 0.78 -2.75 -16.85
CA PRO A 107 0.57 -1.47 -16.17
C PRO A 107 -0.66 -0.75 -16.74
N PRO A 108 -1.41 -0.03 -15.92
CA PRO A 108 -2.45 0.86 -16.42
C PRO A 108 -1.85 1.95 -17.32
N THR A 109 -2.57 2.33 -18.36
CA THR A 109 -2.27 3.51 -19.18
C THR A 109 -2.41 4.79 -18.32
N LYS A 110 -1.88 5.92 -18.83
CA LYS A 110 -1.99 7.19 -18.12
C LYS A 110 -3.44 7.59 -17.84
N ASP A 111 -4.35 7.37 -18.80
CA ASP A 111 -5.76 7.71 -18.64
C ASP A 111 -6.44 6.82 -17.59
N GLU A 112 -6.15 5.52 -17.59
CA GLU A 112 -6.61 4.57 -16.57
C GLU A 112 -6.07 4.93 -15.17
N GLN A 113 -4.80 5.36 -15.07
CA GLN A 113 -4.21 5.84 -13.80
C GLN A 113 -4.94 7.09 -13.29
N ILE A 114 -5.23 8.05 -14.16
CA ILE A 114 -5.96 9.28 -13.81
C ILE A 114 -7.39 8.95 -13.35
N GLU A 115 -8.08 8.07 -14.04
CA GLU A 115 -9.43 7.66 -13.68
C GLU A 115 -9.45 7.00 -12.30
N MET A 116 -8.56 6.05 -12.04
CA MET A 116 -8.41 5.40 -10.72
C MET A 116 -8.01 6.40 -9.64
N ALA A 117 -7.08 7.34 -9.92
CA ALA A 117 -6.65 8.34 -8.95
C ALA A 117 -7.81 9.23 -8.48
N LYS A 118 -8.66 9.69 -9.41
CA LYS A 118 -9.88 10.45 -9.08
C LYS A 118 -10.85 9.66 -8.21
N ALA A 119 -11.11 8.41 -8.60
CA ALA A 119 -12.02 7.54 -7.88
C ALA A 119 -11.49 7.21 -6.48
N PHE A 120 -10.23 6.80 -6.36
CA PHE A 120 -9.61 6.46 -5.08
C PHE A 120 -9.49 7.65 -4.14
N SER A 121 -9.14 8.85 -4.66
CA SER A 121 -9.13 10.07 -3.85
C SER A 121 -10.51 10.39 -3.28
N LYS A 122 -11.57 10.24 -4.07
CA LYS A 122 -12.95 10.43 -3.61
C LYS A 122 -13.32 9.41 -2.54
N ILE A 123 -13.09 8.12 -2.82
CA ILE A 123 -13.36 7.02 -1.88
C ILE A 123 -12.57 7.20 -0.57
N GLY A 124 -11.30 7.61 -0.67
CA GLY A 124 -10.46 7.90 0.48
C GLY A 124 -11.08 8.97 1.38
N LYS A 125 -11.49 10.09 0.82
CA LYS A 125 -12.16 11.19 1.56
C LYS A 125 -13.45 10.73 2.25
N GLU A 126 -14.26 9.90 1.60
CA GLU A 126 -15.50 9.36 2.15
C GLU A 126 -15.26 8.35 3.31
N ASN A 127 -14.04 7.80 3.38
CA ASN A 127 -13.64 6.82 4.38
C ASN A 127 -12.56 7.33 5.34
N ASP A 128 -12.33 8.64 5.41
CA ASP A 128 -11.38 9.31 6.32
C ASP A 128 -9.92 8.82 6.11
N MET A 129 -9.54 8.56 4.84
CA MET A 129 -8.21 8.11 4.43
C MET A 129 -7.55 9.08 3.46
N VAL A 130 -6.27 9.34 3.65
CA VAL A 130 -5.40 9.97 2.64
C VAL A 130 -4.86 8.86 1.72
N ILE A 131 -4.93 9.09 0.41
CA ILE A 131 -4.40 8.15 -0.58
C ILE A 131 -3.05 8.65 -1.05
N HIS A 132 -2.00 7.92 -0.66
CA HIS A 132 -0.62 8.20 -1.05
C HIS A 132 -0.24 7.42 -2.30
N SER A 133 0.57 8.01 -3.16
CA SER A 133 1.21 7.29 -4.26
C SER A 133 2.66 6.96 -3.93
N CYS A 134 3.10 5.75 -4.25
CA CYS A 134 4.47 5.30 -4.00
C CYS A 134 5.30 5.32 -5.29
N CYS A 135 6.23 6.26 -5.39
CA CYS A 135 7.13 6.41 -6.56
C CYS A 135 6.40 6.58 -7.90
N GLU A 136 5.24 7.23 -7.88
CA GLU A 136 4.44 7.48 -9.08
C GLU A 136 4.66 8.90 -9.63
N LYS A 137 4.15 9.14 -10.82
CA LYS A 137 4.32 10.42 -11.49
C LYS A 137 3.60 11.57 -10.77
N THR A 138 4.25 12.71 -10.70
CA THR A 138 3.78 13.90 -9.97
C THR A 138 2.44 14.45 -10.44
N TYR A 139 2.03 14.19 -11.71
CA TYR A 139 0.74 14.63 -12.22
C TYR A 139 -0.46 14.05 -11.46
N LEU A 140 -0.28 12.94 -10.74
CA LEU A 140 -1.36 12.32 -9.96
C LEU A 140 -1.80 13.19 -8.77
N ALA A 141 -0.98 14.15 -8.34
CA ALA A 141 -1.36 15.12 -7.31
C ALA A 141 -2.54 16.00 -7.73
N GLU A 142 -2.65 16.34 -9.02
CA GLU A 142 -3.76 17.12 -9.56
C GLU A 142 -5.11 16.42 -9.42
N TYR A 143 -5.09 15.09 -9.25
CA TYR A 143 -6.28 14.26 -9.08
C TYR A 143 -6.53 13.84 -7.62
N GLY A 144 -5.80 14.47 -6.68
CA GLY A 144 -6.04 14.37 -5.25
C GLY A 144 -5.29 13.26 -4.53
N LEU A 145 -4.27 12.67 -5.16
CA LEU A 145 -3.33 11.78 -4.47
C LEU A 145 -2.24 12.58 -3.76
N ASP A 146 -1.84 12.10 -2.58
CA ASP A 146 -0.68 12.63 -1.88
C ASP A 146 0.59 11.99 -2.45
N ILE A 147 1.50 12.84 -2.93
CA ILE A 147 2.79 12.44 -3.50
C ILE A 147 3.98 12.71 -2.56
N SER A 148 3.73 13.08 -1.33
CA SER A 148 4.78 13.36 -0.32
C SER A 148 5.60 12.14 0.09
N GLY A 149 5.15 10.95 -0.28
CA GLY A 149 5.79 9.67 0.00
C GLY A 149 4.96 8.77 0.92
N CYS A 150 5.05 7.48 0.69
CA CYS A 150 4.28 6.48 1.44
C CYS A 150 4.77 6.26 2.88
N MET A 151 6.00 6.66 3.19
CA MET A 151 6.60 6.73 4.53
C MET A 151 7.23 8.09 4.72
N SER A 152 6.43 9.16 4.60
CA SER A 152 6.92 10.52 4.83
C SER A 152 7.25 10.75 6.32
N LYS A 153 8.00 11.81 6.58
CA LYS A 153 8.32 12.20 7.96
C LYS A 153 7.04 12.42 8.76
N GLU A 154 6.05 13.07 8.16
CA GLU A 154 4.76 13.39 8.79
C GLU A 154 3.98 12.13 9.19
N ILE A 155 3.92 11.13 8.31
CA ILE A 155 3.27 9.84 8.60
C ILE A 155 3.93 9.16 9.79
N VAL A 156 5.27 9.10 9.77
CA VAL A 156 6.02 8.43 10.85
C VAL A 156 5.89 9.20 12.16
N GLU A 157 6.03 10.53 12.16
CA GLU A 157 5.86 11.37 13.37
C GLU A 157 4.47 11.25 13.98
N LYS A 158 3.43 11.21 13.13
CA LYS A 158 2.04 10.97 13.56
C LYS A 158 1.88 9.61 14.22
N ALA A 159 2.51 8.58 13.66
CA ALA A 159 2.47 7.22 14.21
C ALA A 159 3.16 7.09 15.56
N ILE A 160 4.33 7.71 15.71
CA ILE A 160 5.15 7.56 16.93
C ILE A 160 4.89 8.60 18.01
N GLY A 161 4.21 9.71 17.66
CA GLY A 161 3.77 10.76 18.58
C GLY A 161 4.83 11.78 18.96
N TYR A 162 5.96 11.88 18.24
CA TYR A 162 6.99 12.90 18.44
C TYR A 162 7.74 13.23 17.15
N SER A 163 8.36 14.41 17.12
CA SER A 163 9.12 14.88 15.97
C SER A 163 10.44 14.15 15.80
N LEU A 164 10.77 13.81 14.56
CA LEU A 164 12.02 13.19 14.15
C LEU A 164 12.99 14.24 13.56
N ASN A 165 14.26 14.03 13.80
CA ASN A 165 15.34 14.71 13.10
C ASN A 165 16.19 13.68 12.34
N PRO A 166 15.65 13.13 11.24
CA PRO A 166 16.32 12.07 10.52
C PRO A 166 17.58 12.59 9.83
N PRO A 167 18.64 11.76 9.74
CA PRO A 167 19.78 12.10 8.92
C PRO A 167 19.35 12.24 7.45
N LYS A 168 20.10 13.02 6.68
CA LYS A 168 19.91 13.05 5.23
C LYS A 168 20.23 11.67 4.66
N VAL A 169 19.27 11.08 3.97
CA VAL A 169 19.39 9.75 3.34
C VAL A 169 19.34 9.92 1.83
N ASN A 170 20.10 9.11 1.13
CA ASN A 170 20.01 9.06 -0.33
C ASN A 170 18.66 8.44 -0.73
N LYS A 171 18.00 9.03 -1.71
CA LYS A 171 16.77 8.49 -2.27
C LYS A 171 17.04 7.12 -2.90
N LEU A 172 16.18 6.13 -2.65
CA LEU A 172 16.27 4.81 -3.31
C LEU A 172 15.86 4.86 -4.78
N ARG A 173 14.94 5.76 -5.12
CA ARG A 173 14.45 6.05 -6.48
C ARG A 173 14.31 7.56 -6.64
N GLU A 174 14.39 8.04 -7.87
CA GLU A 174 14.36 9.47 -8.19
C GLU A 174 13.12 10.17 -7.62
N ASP A 175 11.95 9.54 -7.71
CA ASP A 175 10.67 10.06 -7.24
C ASP A 175 10.31 9.65 -5.80
N CYS A 176 11.22 9.02 -5.04
CA CYS A 176 10.96 8.58 -3.67
C CYS A 176 11.23 9.71 -2.66
N ASN A 177 10.23 10.05 -1.85
CA ASN A 177 10.30 11.03 -0.76
C ASN A 177 10.17 10.40 0.65
N CYS A 178 10.28 9.08 0.75
CA CYS A 178 10.13 8.38 2.01
C CYS A 178 11.32 8.60 2.96
N LEU A 179 11.04 8.56 4.27
CA LEU A 179 12.07 8.35 5.27
C LEU A 179 12.62 6.93 5.07
N MET A 180 13.89 6.86 4.73
CA MET A 180 14.59 5.59 4.54
C MET A 180 15.51 5.33 5.71
N GLY A 181 15.50 4.11 6.18
CA GLY A 181 16.43 3.59 7.18
C GLY A 181 17.21 2.40 6.64
N ASN A 182 17.81 1.64 7.52
CA ASN A 182 18.44 0.38 7.17
C ASN A 182 17.36 -0.70 6.96
N ASP A 183 17.46 -1.39 5.82
CA ASP A 183 16.66 -2.59 5.59
C ASP A 183 17.27 -3.76 6.37
N ILE A 184 16.45 -4.44 7.16
CA ILE A 184 16.83 -5.65 7.90
C ILE A 184 16.20 -6.91 7.29
N GLY A 185 15.48 -6.77 6.18
CA GLY A 185 14.87 -7.89 5.44
C GLY A 185 15.91 -8.72 4.70
N ALA A 186 15.54 -9.96 4.37
CA ALA A 186 16.30 -10.81 3.48
C ALA A 186 15.48 -11.13 2.23
N TYR A 187 16.12 -11.08 1.05
CA TYR A 187 15.48 -11.44 -0.21
C TYR A 187 15.10 -12.92 -0.23
N ASP A 188 14.09 -13.26 -1.03
CA ASP A 188 13.62 -14.64 -1.27
C ASP A 188 13.11 -15.39 -0.02
N THR A 189 12.74 -14.67 1.04
CA THR A 189 12.21 -15.27 2.28
C THR A 189 10.68 -15.32 2.33
N CYS A 190 9.98 -14.59 1.44
CA CYS A 190 8.53 -14.55 1.41
C CYS A 190 7.94 -15.78 0.71
N GLY A 191 7.09 -16.53 1.41
CA GLY A 191 6.44 -17.74 0.89
C GLY A 191 5.10 -17.50 0.15
N HIS A 192 4.70 -16.25 -0.12
CA HIS A 192 3.40 -15.96 -0.75
C HIS A 192 3.34 -16.29 -2.24
N LEU A 193 4.48 -16.31 -2.94
CA LEU A 193 4.62 -16.66 -4.36
C LEU A 193 3.72 -15.84 -5.29
N CYS A 194 3.52 -14.56 -4.99
CA CYS A 194 2.75 -13.66 -5.83
C CYS A 194 3.38 -13.54 -7.23
N LYS A 195 2.59 -13.68 -8.30
CA LYS A 195 3.12 -13.70 -9.67
C LYS A 195 3.76 -12.39 -10.13
N TYR A 196 3.36 -11.30 -9.53
CA TYR A 196 3.89 -9.95 -9.79
C TYR A 196 5.12 -9.59 -8.95
N CYS A 197 5.54 -10.46 -8.04
CA CYS A 197 6.63 -10.21 -7.09
C CYS A 197 7.96 -10.81 -7.54
#